data_60354568ab99f51825e1dd24dd7382c3
#
_entry.id   60354568ab99f51825e1dd24dd7382c3
#
_cell.length_a   1.000
_cell.length_b   1.000
_cell.length_c   1.000
_cell.angle_alpha   90.00
_cell.angle_beta   90.00
_cell.angle_gamma   90.00
#
_symmetry.space_group_name_H-M   'P 1'
#
loop_
_entity.id
_entity.type
_entity.pdbx_description
1 polymer ?
#
loop_
_entity_poly.entity_id
_entity_poly.type
_entity_poly.pdbx_seq_one_letter_code
_entity_poly.pdbx_strand_id
1 'polypeptide(L)'
;PIAQTISAYPEMYPEYAKDGSARLDAIVTVVDALRMRDEFENGNDLMAKDLGEDDLASLVIQQVEFCNMVLLNKASEVKPEELAKLKEIIRALQPQAEILECNYGDIALDKILNTNLFDFDKVATSAKWIEAIEEHEEEEDGDESGEALEYGIDTFVYCRRPAFNLGFFDEFVARKWPKSIIRCKGMCYFRDERD
;
A
#
# COMPACT_ATOMS: atom_id res chain seq x y z
N PRO A 1 1.84 11.73 7.94
CA PRO A 1 1.68 12.97 8.73
C PRO A 1 0.64 13.92 8.16
N ILE A 2 0.70 14.33 6.86
CA ILE A 2 -0.21 15.33 6.27
C ILE A 2 -1.68 14.87 6.31
N ALA A 3 -1.97 13.65 5.95
CA ALA A 3 -3.33 13.09 5.98
C ALA A 3 -3.92 13.14 7.40
N GLN A 4 -3.14 12.75 8.41
CA GLN A 4 -3.54 12.82 9.81
C GLN A 4 -3.81 14.26 10.25
N THR A 5 -2.95 15.21 9.86
CA THR A 5 -3.14 16.62 10.17
C THR A 5 -4.44 17.16 9.58
N ILE A 6 -4.74 16.86 8.31
CA ILE A 6 -5.98 17.29 7.65
C ILE A 6 -7.20 16.70 8.35
N SER A 7 -7.16 15.41 8.71
CA SER A 7 -8.27 14.73 9.37
C SER A 7 -8.52 15.23 10.79
N ALA A 8 -7.46 15.53 11.56
CA ALA A 8 -7.57 16.02 12.93
C ALA A 8 -7.87 17.54 13.02
N TYR A 9 -7.64 18.30 11.96
CA TYR A 9 -7.74 19.77 11.98
C TYR A 9 -9.10 20.30 12.46
N PRO A 10 -10.26 19.77 12.01
CA PRO A 10 -11.57 20.25 12.46
C PRO A 10 -11.82 20.01 13.96
N GLU A 11 -11.26 18.96 14.53
CA GLU A 11 -11.37 18.64 15.95
C GLU A 11 -10.46 19.51 16.82
N MET A 12 -9.25 19.79 16.31
CA MET A 12 -8.27 20.62 17.01
C MET A 12 -8.63 22.12 16.98
N TYR A 13 -9.30 22.57 15.92
CA TYR A 13 -9.60 23.98 15.68
C TYR A 13 -11.06 24.18 15.23
N PRO A 14 -12.05 23.87 16.09
CA PRO A 14 -13.47 23.92 15.72
C PRO A 14 -13.96 25.34 15.36
N GLU A 15 -13.27 26.38 15.82
CA GLU A 15 -13.59 27.77 15.48
C GLU A 15 -13.37 28.08 13.99
N TYR A 16 -12.44 27.41 13.32
CA TYR A 16 -12.18 27.57 11.89
C TYR A 16 -13.01 26.62 11.02
N ALA A 17 -13.67 25.64 11.62
CA ALA A 17 -14.52 24.68 10.93
C ALA A 17 -16.01 25.10 10.84
N LYS A 18 -16.37 26.27 11.40
CA LYS A 18 -17.78 26.73 11.50
C LYS A 18 -18.48 26.88 10.16
N ASP A 19 -17.75 27.31 9.13
CA ASP A 19 -18.28 27.54 7.78
C ASP A 19 -18.03 26.35 6.83
N GLY A 20 -17.63 25.22 7.37
CA GLY A 20 -17.25 24.00 6.66
C GLY A 20 -15.76 23.70 6.81
N SER A 21 -15.42 22.42 6.84
CA SER A 21 -14.04 21.93 6.91
C SER A 21 -13.65 21.20 5.64
N ALA A 22 -12.37 21.28 5.30
CA ALA A 22 -11.81 20.43 4.27
C ALA A 22 -11.82 18.96 4.76
N ARG A 23 -12.26 18.06 3.89
CA ARG A 23 -12.24 16.63 4.12
C ARG A 23 -11.21 16.00 3.19
N LEU A 24 -10.39 15.11 3.72
CA LEU A 24 -9.53 14.30 2.88
C LEU A 24 -10.41 13.25 2.17
N ASP A 25 -10.45 13.33 0.84
CA ASP A 25 -11.29 12.50 0.00
C ASP A 25 -10.58 11.21 -0.45
N ALA A 26 -9.35 11.36 -0.91
CA ALA A 26 -8.47 10.26 -1.30
C ALA A 26 -7.00 10.68 -1.22
N ILE A 27 -6.12 9.71 -1.10
CA ILE A 27 -4.69 9.85 -1.33
C ILE A 27 -4.39 9.26 -2.70
N VAL A 28 -3.99 10.12 -3.63
CA VAL A 28 -3.69 9.73 -5.02
C VAL A 28 -2.19 9.78 -5.22
N THR A 29 -1.60 8.65 -5.60
CA THR A 29 -0.18 8.54 -5.96
C THR A 29 -0.03 8.48 -7.47
N VAL A 30 0.82 9.32 -8.03
CA VAL A 30 1.13 9.31 -9.45
C VAL A 30 2.42 8.52 -9.67
N VAL A 31 2.33 7.43 -10.42
CA VAL A 31 3.46 6.58 -10.78
C VAL A 31 3.76 6.73 -12.27
N ASP A 32 4.98 7.08 -12.63
CA ASP A 32 5.46 7.17 -14.00
C ASP A 32 5.84 5.78 -14.49
N ALA A 33 4.99 5.18 -15.36
CA ALA A 33 5.19 3.83 -15.88
C ALA A 33 6.49 3.69 -16.69
N LEU A 34 6.85 4.73 -17.45
CA LEU A 34 8.07 4.74 -18.25
C LEU A 34 9.31 4.72 -17.34
N ARG A 35 9.29 5.54 -16.30
CA ARG A 35 10.38 5.59 -15.32
C ARG A 35 10.49 4.29 -14.52
N MET A 36 9.36 3.71 -14.14
CA MET A 36 9.32 2.39 -13.47
C MET A 36 9.94 1.29 -14.33
N ARG A 37 9.71 1.33 -15.64
CA ARG A 37 10.37 0.40 -16.57
C ARG A 37 11.86 0.62 -16.63
N ASP A 38 12.32 1.86 -16.78
CA ASP A 38 13.72 2.18 -17.13
C ASP A 38 14.65 2.25 -15.91
N GLU A 39 14.16 2.76 -14.77
CA GLU A 39 14.97 3.00 -13.58
C GLU A 39 14.81 1.90 -12.52
N PHE A 40 13.71 1.13 -12.54
CA PHE A 40 13.36 0.14 -11.51
C PHE A 40 13.17 -1.27 -12.10
N GLU A 41 13.80 -1.60 -13.22
CA GLU A 41 13.74 -2.91 -13.89
C GLU A 41 12.29 -3.46 -14.03
N ASN A 42 11.37 -2.65 -14.55
CA ASN A 42 9.93 -2.93 -14.58
C ASN A 42 9.33 -3.14 -13.18
N GLY A 43 9.84 -2.44 -12.17
CA GLY A 43 9.38 -2.51 -10.79
C GLY A 43 10.01 -3.64 -9.96
N ASN A 44 10.89 -4.47 -10.53
CA ASN A 44 11.59 -5.52 -9.79
C ASN A 44 12.38 -4.97 -8.60
N ASP A 45 12.99 -3.79 -8.76
CA ASP A 45 13.77 -3.14 -7.69
C ASP A 45 12.90 -2.80 -6.47
N LEU A 46 11.60 -2.54 -6.67
CA LEU A 46 10.67 -2.32 -5.56
C LEU A 46 10.44 -3.59 -4.72
N MET A 47 10.74 -4.75 -5.27
CA MET A 47 10.62 -6.04 -4.60
C MET A 47 11.98 -6.55 -4.10
N ALA A 48 13.04 -5.74 -4.18
CA ALA A 48 14.37 -6.09 -3.68
C ALA A 48 14.37 -6.20 -2.15
N LYS A 49 15.21 -7.10 -1.63
CA LYS A 49 15.26 -7.44 -0.20
C LYS A 49 16.15 -6.51 0.62
N ASP A 50 17.08 -5.83 -0.03
CA ASP A 50 18.14 -5.04 0.61
C ASP A 50 17.97 -3.53 0.35
N LEU A 51 16.70 -3.05 0.30
CA LEU A 51 16.41 -1.62 0.13
C LEU A 51 16.76 -0.85 1.39
N GLY A 52 17.61 0.16 1.26
CA GLY A 52 17.88 1.12 2.31
C GLY A 52 16.68 2.07 2.54
N GLU A 53 16.56 2.64 3.74
CA GLU A 53 15.48 3.58 4.05
C GLU A 53 15.50 4.83 3.16
N ASP A 54 16.69 5.26 2.74
CA ASP A 54 16.91 6.44 1.89
C ASP A 54 16.88 6.12 0.38
N ASP A 55 16.69 4.86 -0.01
CA ASP A 55 16.62 4.49 -1.42
C ASP A 55 15.36 5.04 -2.08
N LEU A 56 15.48 5.49 -3.32
CA LEU A 56 14.38 6.01 -4.10
C LEU A 56 13.24 4.97 -4.25
N ALA A 57 13.59 3.69 -4.36
CA ALA A 57 12.64 2.60 -4.38
C ALA A 57 11.82 2.53 -3.08
N SER A 58 12.46 2.69 -1.91
CA SER A 58 11.77 2.74 -0.62
C SER A 58 10.77 3.90 -0.53
N LEU A 59 11.11 5.07 -1.06
CA LEU A 59 10.19 6.22 -1.11
C LEU A 59 8.98 5.95 -2.01
N VAL A 60 9.19 5.35 -3.20
CA VAL A 60 8.10 4.96 -4.11
C VAL A 60 7.19 3.95 -3.45
N ILE A 61 7.75 2.93 -2.81
CA ILE A 61 6.99 1.94 -2.06
C ILE A 61 6.12 2.61 -0.99
N GLN A 62 6.69 3.46 -0.15
CA GLN A 62 5.94 4.17 0.90
C GLN A 62 4.78 4.98 0.33
N GLN A 63 4.98 5.65 -0.80
CA GLN A 63 3.91 6.43 -1.45
C GLN A 63 2.79 5.54 -1.99
N VAL A 64 3.11 4.39 -2.57
CA VAL A 64 2.13 3.44 -3.08
C VAL A 64 1.35 2.78 -1.94
N GLU A 65 2.04 2.36 -0.88
CA GLU A 65 1.45 1.63 0.24
C GLU A 65 0.36 2.39 1.00
N PHE A 66 0.41 3.73 1.01
CA PHE A 66 -0.54 4.56 1.76
C PHE A 66 -1.57 5.25 0.87
N CYS A 67 -1.60 4.96 -0.43
CA CYS A 67 -2.57 5.57 -1.34
C CYS A 67 -3.88 4.78 -1.39
N ASN A 68 -4.95 5.48 -1.78
CA ASN A 68 -6.22 4.90 -2.13
C ASN A 68 -6.33 4.66 -3.64
N MET A 69 -5.52 5.40 -4.42
CA MET A 69 -5.56 5.35 -5.87
C MET A 69 -4.17 5.57 -6.44
N VAL A 70 -3.82 4.82 -7.47
CA VAL A 70 -2.60 5.00 -8.26
C VAL A 70 -2.98 5.47 -9.66
N LEU A 71 -2.46 6.62 -10.07
CA LEU A 71 -2.47 7.04 -11.46
C LEU A 71 -1.20 6.53 -12.13
N LEU A 72 -1.33 5.47 -12.93
CA LEU A 72 -0.23 4.92 -13.71
C LEU A 72 -0.07 5.74 -14.98
N ASN A 73 0.79 6.75 -14.89
CA ASN A 73 0.97 7.77 -15.92
C ASN A 73 1.96 7.32 -17.00
N LYS A 74 1.84 7.89 -18.20
CA LYS A 74 2.57 7.51 -19.42
C LYS A 74 2.36 6.04 -19.80
N ALA A 75 1.19 5.51 -19.53
CA ALA A 75 0.84 4.12 -19.80
C ALA A 75 0.99 3.74 -21.26
N SER A 76 0.72 4.67 -22.20
CA SER A 76 0.86 4.43 -23.64
C SER A 76 2.32 4.33 -24.13
N GLU A 77 3.29 4.73 -23.30
CA GLU A 77 4.72 4.70 -23.64
C GLU A 77 5.40 3.38 -23.22
N VAL A 78 4.65 2.50 -22.56
CA VAL A 78 5.12 1.20 -22.07
C VAL A 78 4.37 0.08 -22.78
N LYS A 79 5.03 -1.03 -23.06
CA LYS A 79 4.37 -2.17 -23.69
C LYS A 79 3.29 -2.76 -22.77
N PRO A 80 2.21 -3.33 -23.36
CA PRO A 80 1.12 -3.90 -22.55
C PRO A 80 1.56 -4.96 -21.52
N GLU A 81 2.52 -5.81 -21.90
CA GLU A 81 3.06 -6.86 -21.02
C GLU A 81 3.84 -6.27 -19.83
N GLU A 82 4.65 -5.24 -20.09
CA GLU A 82 5.40 -4.52 -19.05
C GLU A 82 4.44 -3.73 -18.14
N LEU A 83 3.39 -3.14 -18.72
CA LEU A 83 2.36 -2.41 -17.98
C LEU A 83 1.56 -3.34 -17.06
N ALA A 84 1.21 -4.54 -17.56
CA ALA A 84 0.55 -5.57 -16.75
C ALA A 84 1.40 -5.95 -15.54
N LYS A 85 2.69 -6.22 -15.75
CA LYS A 85 3.63 -6.52 -14.66
C LYS A 85 3.74 -5.39 -13.63
N LEU A 86 3.80 -4.13 -14.07
CA LEU A 86 3.82 -2.98 -13.15
C LEU A 86 2.56 -2.92 -12.30
N LYS A 87 1.39 -3.20 -12.88
CA LYS A 87 0.13 -3.27 -12.13
C LYS A 87 0.14 -4.35 -11.05
N GLU A 88 0.66 -5.54 -11.37
CA GLU A 88 0.76 -6.64 -10.40
C GLU A 88 1.70 -6.27 -9.23
N ILE A 89 2.83 -5.63 -9.51
CA ILE A 89 3.72 -5.13 -8.47
C ILE A 89 3.02 -4.09 -7.58
N ILE A 90 2.28 -3.15 -8.20
CA ILE A 90 1.52 -2.14 -7.46
C ILE A 90 0.44 -2.81 -6.59
N ARG A 91 -0.28 -3.81 -7.10
CA ARG A 91 -1.27 -4.58 -6.35
C ARG A 91 -0.65 -5.37 -5.21
N ALA A 92 0.54 -5.94 -5.41
CA ALA A 92 1.27 -6.62 -4.33
C ALA A 92 1.69 -5.67 -3.20
N LEU A 93 1.98 -4.40 -3.52
CA LEU A 93 2.30 -3.36 -2.53
C LEU A 93 1.05 -2.81 -1.84
N GLN A 94 -0.02 -2.59 -2.60
CA GLN A 94 -1.29 -2.03 -2.14
C GLN A 94 -2.49 -2.67 -2.85
N PRO A 95 -3.00 -3.80 -2.33
CA PRO A 95 -4.08 -4.57 -2.95
C PRO A 95 -5.38 -3.78 -3.13
N GLN A 96 -5.67 -2.85 -2.23
CA GLN A 96 -6.93 -2.10 -2.22
C GLN A 96 -6.88 -0.81 -3.05
N ALA A 97 -5.73 -0.42 -3.59
CA ALA A 97 -5.65 0.79 -4.39
C ALA A 97 -6.30 0.60 -5.77
N GLU A 98 -7.15 1.53 -6.15
CA GLU A 98 -7.63 1.61 -7.52
C GLU A 98 -6.49 2.04 -8.45
N ILE A 99 -6.23 1.30 -9.53
CA ILE A 99 -5.19 1.62 -10.50
C ILE A 99 -5.84 2.16 -11.77
N LEU A 100 -5.56 3.42 -12.08
CA LEU A 100 -6.05 4.10 -13.28
C LEU A 100 -4.89 4.41 -14.22
N GLU A 101 -5.00 3.98 -15.46
CA GLU A 101 -4.05 4.35 -16.51
C GLU A 101 -4.35 5.74 -17.03
N CYS A 102 -3.32 6.54 -17.20
CA CYS A 102 -3.45 7.85 -17.84
C CYS A 102 -2.19 8.21 -18.63
N ASN A 103 -2.27 9.27 -19.40
CA ASN A 103 -1.15 9.83 -20.12
C ASN A 103 -1.11 11.33 -19.86
N TYR A 104 0.04 11.82 -19.40
CA TYR A 104 0.26 13.23 -19.07
C TYR A 104 -0.76 13.81 -18.09
N GLY A 105 -1.27 12.97 -17.17
CA GLY A 105 -2.26 13.36 -16.19
C GLY A 105 -3.66 13.58 -16.74
N ASP A 106 -3.91 13.20 -17.99
CA ASP A 106 -5.24 13.29 -18.60
C ASP A 106 -6.15 12.20 -18.03
N ILE A 107 -7.01 12.60 -17.10
CA ILE A 107 -7.99 11.75 -16.43
C ILE A 107 -9.26 12.54 -16.14
N ALA A 108 -10.41 11.89 -16.25
CA ALA A 108 -11.68 12.49 -15.91
C ALA A 108 -11.74 12.83 -14.42
N LEU A 109 -12.10 14.07 -14.10
CA LEU A 109 -12.07 14.59 -12.73
C LEU A 109 -13.05 13.88 -11.79
N ASP A 110 -14.14 13.33 -12.31
CA ASP A 110 -15.11 12.54 -11.57
C ASP A 110 -14.53 11.23 -11.02
N LYS A 111 -13.41 10.76 -11.59
CA LYS A 111 -12.70 9.59 -11.09
C LYS A 111 -11.76 9.86 -9.91
N ILE A 112 -11.38 11.11 -9.71
CA ILE A 112 -10.40 11.50 -8.67
C ILE A 112 -10.95 12.48 -7.63
N LEU A 113 -12.16 13.01 -7.85
CA LEU A 113 -12.81 13.96 -6.94
C LEU A 113 -14.12 13.37 -6.39
N ASN A 114 -14.41 13.61 -5.13
CA ASN A 114 -15.58 13.10 -4.40
C ASN A 114 -15.70 11.57 -4.40
N THR A 115 -14.56 10.90 -4.34
CA THR A 115 -14.46 9.44 -4.35
C THR A 115 -14.83 8.80 -3.02
N ASN A 116 -14.68 9.54 -1.91
CA ASN A 116 -14.86 9.06 -0.54
C ASN A 116 -13.98 7.82 -0.20
N LEU A 117 -12.85 7.66 -0.88
CA LEU A 117 -11.98 6.49 -0.69
C LEU A 117 -11.13 6.57 0.59
N PHE A 118 -10.88 7.79 1.11
CA PHE A 118 -10.09 7.93 2.31
C PHE A 118 -10.93 7.63 3.55
N ASP A 119 -10.47 6.67 4.33
CA ASP A 119 -11.04 6.29 5.63
C ASP A 119 -9.90 6.22 6.65
N PHE A 120 -9.89 7.14 7.61
CA PHE A 120 -8.83 7.23 8.60
C PHE A 120 -8.78 5.96 9.48
N ASP A 121 -9.91 5.38 9.82
CA ASP A 121 -9.98 4.18 10.65
C ASP A 121 -9.41 2.96 9.92
N LYS A 122 -9.60 2.87 8.61
CA LYS A 122 -8.95 1.84 7.78
C LYS A 122 -7.44 2.04 7.68
N VAL A 123 -6.97 3.27 7.64
CA VAL A 123 -5.53 3.57 7.60
C VAL A 123 -4.89 3.39 8.97
N ALA A 124 -5.56 3.81 10.04
CA ALA A 124 -5.06 3.71 11.42
C ALA A 124 -5.10 2.26 11.94
N THR A 125 -6.11 1.50 11.56
CA THR A 125 -6.22 0.08 11.88
C THR A 125 -5.90 -0.73 10.63
N SER A 126 -4.63 -1.05 10.41
CA SER A 126 -4.23 -2.05 9.40
C SER A 126 -4.90 -3.43 9.61
N ALA A 127 -5.69 -3.59 10.67
CA ALA A 127 -6.52 -4.75 10.94
C ALA A 127 -7.61 -4.99 9.88
N LYS A 128 -8.21 -3.94 9.32
CA LYS A 128 -9.19 -4.08 8.22
C LYS A 128 -8.55 -4.46 6.88
N TRP A 129 -7.26 -4.22 6.72
CA TRP A 129 -6.49 -4.78 5.63
C TRP A 129 -6.38 -6.31 5.75
N ILE A 130 -6.30 -6.82 6.98
CA ILE A 130 -6.33 -8.26 7.28
C ILE A 130 -7.71 -8.85 6.95
N GLU A 131 -8.81 -8.19 7.35
CA GLU A 131 -10.18 -8.62 6.99
C GLU A 131 -10.38 -8.71 5.47
N ALA A 132 -9.88 -7.73 4.71
CA ALA A 132 -10.01 -7.74 3.26
C ALA A 132 -9.21 -8.87 2.58
N ILE A 133 -8.10 -9.32 3.18
CA ILE A 133 -7.37 -10.50 2.70
C ILE A 133 -8.12 -11.79 3.10
N GLU A 134 -8.66 -11.87 4.32
CA GLU A 134 -9.44 -13.01 4.78
C GLU A 134 -10.74 -13.17 3.98
N GLU A 135 -11.42 -12.09 3.61
CA GLU A 135 -12.60 -12.11 2.72
C GLU A 135 -12.23 -12.61 1.32
N HIS A 136 -11.05 -12.27 0.80
CA HIS A 136 -10.55 -12.79 -0.47
C HIS A 136 -10.19 -14.30 -0.41
N GLU A 137 -9.69 -14.78 0.71
CA GLU A 137 -9.41 -16.23 0.88
C GLU A 137 -10.69 -17.07 0.94
N GLU A 138 -11.82 -16.53 1.41
CA GLU A 138 -13.12 -17.22 1.42
C GLU A 138 -13.82 -17.21 0.03
N GLU A 139 -13.47 -16.26 -0.85
CA GLU A 139 -13.99 -16.18 -2.23
C GLU A 139 -13.14 -16.97 -3.24
N GLU A 140 -11.93 -17.43 -2.86
CA GLU A 140 -10.99 -18.14 -3.74
C GLU A 140 -11.29 -19.65 -3.96
N ASP A 141 -12.56 -20.06 -4.01
CA ASP A 141 -12.93 -21.29 -4.76
C ASP A 141 -13.13 -21.01 -6.28
N GLY A 142 -12.71 -19.86 -6.78
CA GLY A 142 -12.84 -19.39 -8.15
C GLY A 142 -11.60 -18.67 -8.72
N ASP A 143 -10.64 -19.46 -9.22
CA ASP A 143 -9.77 -19.22 -10.39
C ASP A 143 -9.21 -17.83 -10.75
N GLU A 144 -8.99 -16.90 -9.81
CA GLU A 144 -8.31 -15.61 -10.09
C GLU A 144 -6.91 -15.43 -9.46
N SER A 145 -6.37 -16.40 -8.75
CA SER A 145 -5.02 -16.35 -8.16
C SER A 145 -3.86 -16.60 -9.16
N GLY A 146 -4.18 -16.77 -10.46
CA GLY A 146 -3.24 -17.23 -11.48
C GLY A 146 -2.11 -16.25 -11.82
N GLU A 147 -2.36 -14.93 -11.78
CA GLU A 147 -1.39 -13.94 -12.31
C GLU A 147 -0.30 -13.55 -11.30
N ALA A 148 -0.62 -13.42 -10.02
CA ALA A 148 0.39 -13.11 -8.98
C ALA A 148 1.40 -14.26 -8.80
N LEU A 149 0.96 -15.50 -8.94
CA LEU A 149 1.82 -16.69 -8.92
C LEU A 149 2.78 -16.76 -10.12
N GLU A 150 2.41 -16.18 -11.27
CA GLU A 150 3.28 -16.15 -12.46
C GLU A 150 4.58 -15.37 -12.19
N TYR A 151 4.54 -14.35 -11.32
CA TYR A 151 5.71 -13.56 -10.94
C TYR A 151 6.38 -14.02 -9.64
N GLY A 152 5.86 -15.09 -9.01
CA GLY A 152 6.41 -15.64 -7.78
C GLY A 152 6.25 -14.74 -6.56
N ILE A 153 5.27 -13.84 -6.57
CA ILE A 153 4.92 -12.95 -5.47
C ILE A 153 3.62 -13.45 -4.86
N ASP A 154 3.63 -13.68 -3.56
CA ASP A 154 2.47 -14.16 -2.81
C ASP A 154 2.31 -13.37 -1.51
N THR A 155 1.07 -13.30 -1.00
CA THR A 155 0.75 -12.59 0.23
C THR A 155 0.04 -13.54 1.18
N PHE A 156 0.42 -13.52 2.46
CA PHE A 156 -0.29 -14.28 3.48
C PHE A 156 -0.50 -13.47 4.76
N VAL A 157 -1.54 -13.80 5.49
CA VAL A 157 -1.86 -13.19 6.78
C VAL A 157 -1.42 -14.10 7.92
N TYR A 158 -0.63 -13.54 8.85
CA TYR A 158 -0.26 -14.20 10.08
C TYR A 158 -1.04 -13.60 11.25
N CYS A 159 -2.07 -14.29 11.70
CA CYS A 159 -2.90 -13.83 12.81
C CYS A 159 -2.68 -14.72 14.06
N ARG A 160 -2.25 -14.12 15.17
CA ARG A 160 -2.10 -14.81 16.47
C ARG A 160 -2.45 -13.86 17.61
N ARG A 161 -3.13 -14.40 18.62
CA ARG A 161 -3.56 -13.64 19.81
C ARG A 161 -2.53 -13.55 20.94
N PRO A 162 -1.65 -14.55 21.17
CA PRO A 162 -0.64 -14.43 22.24
C PRO A 162 0.32 -13.27 22.00
N ALA A 163 0.58 -12.49 23.06
CA ALA A 163 1.55 -11.40 23.01
C ALA A 163 2.97 -11.93 22.74
N PHE A 164 3.73 -11.20 21.96
CA PHE A 164 5.14 -11.52 21.71
C PHE A 164 6.00 -11.24 22.96
N ASN A 165 7.10 -11.98 23.06
CA ASN A 165 8.21 -11.58 23.92
C ASN A 165 9.14 -10.68 23.12
N LEU A 166 9.41 -9.48 23.60
CA LEU A 166 10.19 -8.46 22.89
C LEU A 166 11.59 -8.98 22.49
N GLY A 167 12.31 -9.61 23.41
CA GLY A 167 13.67 -10.09 23.14
C GLY A 167 13.71 -11.21 22.09
N PHE A 168 12.75 -12.13 22.12
CA PHE A 168 12.66 -13.17 21.08
C PHE A 168 12.24 -12.63 19.74
N PHE A 169 11.35 -11.64 19.73
CA PHE A 169 10.91 -10.98 18.49
C PHE A 169 12.07 -10.21 17.84
N ASP A 170 12.82 -9.45 18.64
CA ASP A 170 14.00 -8.72 18.16
C ASP A 170 15.08 -9.67 17.59
N GLU A 171 15.39 -10.77 18.31
CA GLU A 171 16.31 -11.79 17.79
C GLU A 171 15.81 -12.43 16.50
N PHE A 172 14.50 -12.67 16.38
CA PHE A 172 13.89 -13.23 15.18
C PHE A 172 14.03 -12.29 13.98
N VAL A 173 13.66 -11.03 14.16
CA VAL A 173 13.74 -10.02 13.11
C VAL A 173 15.19 -9.77 12.69
N ALA A 174 16.11 -9.65 13.67
CA ALA A 174 17.50 -9.33 13.40
C ALA A 174 18.30 -10.48 12.78
N ARG A 175 17.98 -11.76 13.10
CA ARG A 175 18.85 -12.89 12.77
C ARG A 175 18.16 -14.07 12.06
N LYS A 176 16.85 -14.20 12.22
CA LYS A 176 16.10 -15.38 11.77
C LYS A 176 15.02 -15.05 10.75
N TRP A 177 14.96 -13.79 10.30
CA TRP A 177 13.97 -13.36 9.31
C TRP A 177 14.04 -14.24 8.06
N PRO A 178 12.91 -14.83 7.62
CA PRO A 178 12.90 -15.66 6.41
C PRO A 178 13.28 -14.86 5.18
N LYS A 179 14.23 -15.33 4.41
CA LYS A 179 14.69 -14.66 3.19
C LYS A 179 13.62 -14.55 2.10
N SER A 180 12.58 -15.35 2.18
CA SER A 180 11.43 -15.31 1.26
C SER A 180 10.48 -14.17 1.56
N ILE A 181 10.47 -13.63 2.78
CA ILE A 181 9.61 -12.51 3.13
C ILE A 181 10.29 -11.21 2.65
N ILE A 182 9.72 -10.61 1.63
CA ILE A 182 10.18 -9.34 1.07
C ILE A 182 9.73 -8.20 1.97
N ARG A 183 8.48 -8.24 2.43
CA ARG A 183 7.89 -7.19 3.25
C ARG A 183 6.86 -7.74 4.23
N CYS A 184 6.74 -7.11 5.38
CA CYS A 184 5.75 -7.45 6.39
C CYS A 184 5.19 -6.16 6.98
N LYS A 185 3.87 -6.11 7.14
CA LYS A 185 3.16 -5.05 7.86
C LYS A 185 2.21 -5.69 8.87
N GLY A 186 1.99 -5.05 10.00
CA GLY A 186 1.03 -5.53 10.98
C GLY A 186 1.14 -4.82 12.31
N MET A 187 0.22 -5.17 13.21
CA MET A 187 0.28 -4.75 14.60
C MET A 187 0.86 -5.87 15.45
N CYS A 188 1.88 -5.52 16.22
CA CYS A 188 2.46 -6.41 17.21
C CYS A 188 2.21 -5.82 18.61
N TYR A 189 1.87 -6.66 19.57
CA TYR A 189 1.85 -6.29 20.96
C TYR A 189 2.73 -7.22 21.79
N PHE A 190 3.37 -6.66 22.79
CA PHE A 190 4.39 -7.34 23.57
C PHE A 190 3.92 -7.54 25.00
N ARG A 191 4.36 -8.66 25.61
CA ARG A 191 3.93 -9.03 26.97
C ARG A 191 4.34 -8.00 28.02
N ASP A 192 5.49 -7.38 27.83
CA ASP A 192 6.16 -6.53 28.81
C ASP A 192 5.82 -5.03 28.64
N GLU A 193 5.00 -4.67 27.65
CA GLU A 193 4.56 -3.30 27.36
C GLU A 193 3.04 -3.11 27.56
N ARG A 194 2.47 -3.89 28.46
CA ARG A 194 1.08 -3.71 28.89
C ARG A 194 1.03 -2.68 30.04
N ASP A 195 0.85 -1.43 29.70
CA ASP A 195 0.32 -0.38 30.58
C ASP A 195 -1.04 0.08 30.09
#